data_4167df7ff0bcd79fe89c788a5afb96af
#
_entry.id   4167df7ff0bcd79fe89c788a5afb96af
#
_cell.length_a   1.000
_cell.length_b   1.000
_cell.length_c   1.000
_cell.angle_alpha   90.00
_cell.angle_beta   90.00
_cell.angle_gamma   90.00
#
_symmetry.space_group_name_H-M   'P 1'
#
loop_
_entity.id
_entity.type
_entity.pdbx_description
1 polymer ?
#
loop_
_entity_poly.entity_id
_entity_poly.type
_entity_poly.pdbx_seq_one_letter_code
_entity_poly.pdbx_strand_id
1 'polypeptide(L)'
;MRNNPVRKAPIRRGLIYTLAFIISAIVIFETDSTSQQLSIEFPPTAQNKLPDQEFTRPPKEPHDPNAFFFSFDQLDYYYRLPGEFTHRLTGDEYGFESLCFIITETHPGGGPGLHVHDTEEAHVLLAGSARYRIGDKTFTVEAPYVAKVPAGVVHTFINAGNTPFNLIAVFASKHPHTTRIGPNPLIPARNR
;
A
#
# COMPACT_ATOMS: atom_id res chain seq x y z
N MET A 1 39.76 64.65 -40.47
CA MET A 1 38.89 65.70 -41.05
C MET A 1 37.47 65.51 -40.54
N ARG A 2 36.95 66.65 -40.07
CA ARG A 2 35.60 67.04 -39.68
C ARG A 2 35.12 66.57 -38.31
N ASN A 3 35.20 67.52 -37.39
CA ASN A 3 34.50 67.74 -36.16
C ASN A 3 33.00 67.77 -36.37
N ASN A 4 32.26 67.31 -35.35
CA ASN A 4 30.94 67.85 -35.11
C ASN A 4 30.58 67.84 -33.61
N PRO A 5 29.89 68.89 -33.15
CA PRO A 5 29.92 69.27 -31.74
C PRO A 5 28.74 68.76 -30.92
N VAL A 6 29.02 68.75 -29.64
CA VAL A 6 28.09 68.51 -28.50
C VAL A 6 26.97 69.58 -28.52
N ARG A 7 25.72 69.13 -28.42
CA ARG A 7 24.59 69.96 -28.00
C ARG A 7 24.06 69.51 -26.66
N LYS A 8 24.16 70.39 -25.68
CA LYS A 8 23.47 70.34 -24.41
C LYS A 8 22.00 70.72 -24.63
N ALA A 9 21.08 70.00 -24.01
CA ALA A 9 19.68 70.35 -23.91
C ALA A 9 19.20 70.28 -22.48
N PRO A 10 18.13 70.93 -22.08
CA PRO A 10 17.98 71.56 -20.78
C PRO A 10 17.15 70.69 -19.79
N ILE A 11 17.42 71.04 -18.54
CA ILE A 11 16.69 70.60 -17.36
C ILE A 11 15.25 71.10 -17.43
N ARG A 12 14.24 70.17 -17.31
CA ARG A 12 12.89 70.54 -16.99
C ARG A 12 12.43 69.79 -15.72
N ARG A 13 11.87 70.59 -14.87
CA ARG A 13 11.34 70.37 -13.54
C ARG A 13 10.16 69.37 -13.55
N GLY A 14 10.13 68.54 -12.53
CA GLY A 14 8.97 68.33 -11.72
C GLY A 14 7.83 67.53 -12.34
N LEU A 15 7.71 66.29 -11.92
CA LEU A 15 6.38 65.67 -11.78
C LEU A 15 6.40 64.71 -10.60
N ILE A 16 5.56 65.05 -9.65
CA ILE A 16 5.27 64.23 -8.46
C ILE A 16 4.50 63.02 -8.95
N TYR A 17 5.06 61.81 -8.86
CA TYR A 17 4.33 60.57 -9.05
C TYR A 17 3.85 60.06 -7.71
N THR A 18 2.55 60.14 -7.55
CA THR A 18 1.77 59.48 -6.52
C THR A 18 2.08 57.98 -6.56
N LEU A 19 2.56 57.44 -5.44
CA LEU A 19 2.79 56.02 -5.25
C LEU A 19 1.43 55.33 -5.17
N ALA A 20 0.98 54.76 -6.27
CA ALA A 20 -0.14 53.84 -6.25
C ALA A 20 0.37 52.49 -5.72
N PHE A 21 -0.04 52.15 -4.49
CA PHE A 21 0.09 50.79 -3.95
C PHE A 21 -0.76 49.85 -4.78
N ILE A 22 -0.12 49.14 -5.68
CA ILE A 22 -0.72 47.94 -6.28
C ILE A 22 -0.57 46.86 -5.24
N ILE A 23 -1.64 46.61 -4.51
CA ILE A 23 -1.78 45.37 -3.71
C ILE A 23 -1.95 44.25 -4.72
N SER A 24 -0.86 43.60 -5.07
CA SER A 24 -0.92 42.29 -5.73
C SER A 24 -1.52 41.30 -4.78
N ALA A 25 -2.78 41.01 -4.96
CA ALA A 25 -3.42 39.85 -4.31
C ALA A 25 -2.66 38.61 -4.80
N ILE A 26 -1.77 38.08 -3.96
CA ILE A 26 -1.22 36.76 -4.14
C ILE A 26 -2.38 35.82 -3.86
N VAL A 27 -3.03 35.34 -4.91
CA VAL A 27 -3.94 34.19 -4.81
C VAL A 27 -3.04 32.99 -4.54
N ILE A 28 -2.91 32.65 -3.26
CA ILE A 28 -2.35 31.38 -2.86
C ILE A 28 -3.39 30.35 -3.28
N PHE A 29 -3.16 29.66 -4.38
CA PHE A 29 -3.81 28.40 -4.63
C PHE A 29 -3.26 27.44 -3.57
N GLU A 30 -3.97 27.28 -2.47
CA GLU A 30 -3.85 26.10 -1.66
C GLU A 30 -4.27 24.94 -2.57
N THR A 31 -3.31 24.29 -3.19
CA THR A 31 -3.53 22.96 -3.73
C THR A 31 -3.77 22.07 -2.53
N ASP A 32 -5.04 21.87 -2.21
CA ASP A 32 -5.49 20.83 -1.30
C ASP A 32 -5.09 19.50 -1.95
N SER A 33 -3.81 19.12 -1.76
CA SER A 33 -3.35 17.78 -2.06
C SER A 33 -3.86 16.88 -0.93
N THR A 34 -5.18 16.75 -0.84
CA THR A 34 -5.76 15.56 -0.27
C THR A 34 -5.31 14.42 -1.19
N SER A 35 -4.15 13.85 -0.88
CA SER A 35 -3.85 12.52 -1.34
C SER A 35 -5.05 11.69 -0.90
N GLN A 36 -5.93 11.39 -1.83
CA GLN A 36 -6.90 10.31 -1.64
C GLN A 36 -6.03 9.08 -1.45
N GLN A 37 -5.70 8.81 -0.19
CA GLN A 37 -5.19 7.52 0.21
C GLN A 37 -6.28 6.56 -0.21
N LEU A 38 -6.01 5.76 -1.25
CA LEU A 38 -6.86 4.65 -1.63
C LEU A 38 -6.91 3.73 -0.41
N SER A 39 -7.84 4.02 0.48
CA SER A 39 -8.21 3.08 1.53
C SER A 39 -9.00 2.00 0.84
N ILE A 40 -8.38 0.85 0.68
CA ILE A 40 -9.11 -0.38 0.39
C ILE A 40 -10.06 -0.53 1.56
N GLU A 41 -11.35 -0.21 1.35
CA GLU A 41 -12.36 -0.40 2.37
C GLU A 41 -12.60 -1.90 2.54
N PHE A 42 -11.80 -2.51 3.38
CA PHE A 42 -12.24 -3.73 4.03
C PHE A 42 -13.47 -3.37 4.87
N PRO A 43 -14.51 -4.22 4.87
CA PRO A 43 -15.75 -3.87 5.56
C PRO A 43 -15.42 -3.42 6.97
N PRO A 44 -15.93 -2.24 7.40
CA PRO A 44 -15.59 -1.67 8.69
C PRO A 44 -15.91 -2.69 9.76
N THR A 45 -14.90 -3.15 10.47
CA THR A 45 -15.12 -3.83 11.73
C THR A 45 -15.65 -2.77 12.68
N ALA A 46 -16.98 -2.71 12.78
CA ALA A 46 -17.61 -1.87 13.77
C ALA A 46 -16.91 -2.14 15.11
N GLN A 47 -16.34 -1.08 15.71
CA GLN A 47 -15.78 -1.10 17.05
C GLN A 47 -14.43 -1.80 17.23
N ASN A 48 -13.33 -1.41 16.58
CA ASN A 48 -11.95 -1.68 17.04
C ASN A 48 -11.63 -3.09 17.61
N LYS A 49 -12.59 -4.04 17.61
CA LYS A 49 -12.40 -5.40 18.07
C LYS A 49 -12.33 -6.34 16.89
N LEU A 50 -11.16 -6.96 16.70
CA LEU A 50 -10.99 -8.01 15.71
C LEU A 50 -11.88 -9.21 16.01
N PRO A 51 -12.38 -9.94 15.00
CA PRO A 51 -13.14 -11.16 15.21
C PRO A 51 -12.33 -12.19 16.01
N ASP A 52 -13.03 -12.92 16.88
CA ASP A 52 -12.41 -13.95 17.73
C ASP A 52 -12.23 -15.29 16.99
N GLN A 53 -12.84 -15.44 15.80
CA GLN A 53 -12.81 -16.65 15.00
C GLN A 53 -12.46 -16.38 13.55
N GLU A 54 -11.70 -17.27 12.94
CA GLU A 54 -11.44 -17.26 11.51
C GLU A 54 -12.72 -17.52 10.72
N PHE A 55 -12.82 -16.91 9.55
CA PHE A 55 -13.92 -17.17 8.63
C PHE A 55 -13.47 -17.06 7.17
N THR A 56 -14.30 -17.60 6.29
CA THR A 56 -14.20 -17.44 4.84
C THR A 56 -15.55 -16.99 4.31
N ARG A 57 -15.57 -16.08 3.37
CA ARG A 57 -16.75 -15.64 2.64
C ARG A 57 -16.49 -15.76 1.15
N PRO A 58 -17.44 -16.31 0.38
CA PRO A 58 -17.36 -16.29 -1.07
C PRO A 58 -17.48 -14.84 -1.58
N PRO A 59 -17.13 -14.60 -2.85
CA PRO A 59 -17.40 -13.32 -3.51
C PRO A 59 -18.86 -12.90 -3.35
N LYS A 60 -19.12 -11.61 -3.17
CA LYS A 60 -20.48 -11.04 -3.13
C LYS A 60 -21.08 -10.93 -4.53
N GLU A 61 -20.22 -10.65 -5.52
CA GLU A 61 -20.57 -10.46 -6.90
C GLU A 61 -19.90 -11.51 -7.78
N PRO A 62 -20.57 -12.04 -8.80
CA PRO A 62 -19.95 -12.93 -9.76
C PRO A 62 -18.86 -12.19 -10.56
N HIS A 63 -17.87 -12.93 -11.03
CA HIS A 63 -16.84 -12.42 -11.91
C HIS A 63 -16.84 -13.17 -13.26
N ASP A 64 -16.34 -12.50 -14.30
CA ASP A 64 -16.02 -13.11 -15.58
C ASP A 64 -14.49 -13.31 -15.64
N PRO A 65 -13.98 -14.55 -15.80
CA PRO A 65 -12.54 -14.80 -15.88
C PRO A 65 -11.86 -14.17 -17.11
N ASN A 66 -12.64 -13.68 -18.09
CA ASN A 66 -12.13 -12.93 -19.24
C ASN A 66 -12.13 -11.41 -19.01
N ALA A 67 -12.57 -10.93 -17.84
CA ALA A 67 -12.55 -9.52 -17.52
C ALA A 67 -11.13 -8.99 -17.38
N PHE A 68 -10.94 -7.70 -17.67
CA PHE A 68 -9.63 -7.03 -17.50
C PHE A 68 -9.41 -6.45 -16.11
N PHE A 69 -10.43 -6.45 -15.25
CA PHE A 69 -10.35 -6.00 -13.87
C PHE A 69 -11.34 -6.75 -12.99
N PHE A 70 -11.03 -6.82 -11.71
CA PHE A 70 -11.88 -7.41 -10.69
C PHE A 70 -11.99 -6.45 -9.51
N SER A 71 -13.21 -6.15 -9.08
CA SER A 71 -13.43 -5.43 -7.83
C SER A 71 -13.25 -6.38 -6.63
N PHE A 72 -13.00 -5.84 -5.44
CA PHE A 72 -12.83 -6.67 -4.24
C PHE A 72 -14.09 -7.45 -3.84
N ASP A 73 -15.28 -6.97 -4.20
CA ASP A 73 -16.53 -7.70 -3.99
C ASP A 73 -16.65 -8.97 -4.85
N GLN A 74 -15.81 -9.07 -5.88
CA GLN A 74 -15.70 -10.25 -6.75
C GLN A 74 -14.60 -11.24 -6.32
N LEU A 75 -13.88 -10.95 -5.23
CA LEU A 75 -12.80 -11.79 -4.71
C LEU A 75 -13.25 -12.57 -3.48
N ASP A 76 -12.69 -13.77 -3.29
CA ASP A 76 -12.80 -14.47 -2.03
C ASP A 76 -12.28 -13.62 -0.89
N TYR A 77 -12.97 -13.68 0.27
CA TYR A 77 -12.61 -12.92 1.44
C TYR A 77 -12.41 -13.84 2.64
N TYR A 78 -11.29 -13.68 3.31
CA TYR A 78 -10.88 -14.49 4.45
C TYR A 78 -10.49 -13.59 5.63
N TYR A 79 -10.75 -14.06 6.83
CA TYR A 79 -10.13 -13.55 8.04
C TYR A 79 -9.32 -14.65 8.69
N ARG A 80 -8.07 -14.35 9.00
CA ARG A 80 -7.14 -15.23 9.72
C ARG A 80 -6.70 -14.59 11.02
N LEU A 81 -6.64 -15.39 12.06
CA LEU A 81 -6.12 -14.98 13.35
C LEU A 81 -4.58 -14.92 13.33
N PRO A 82 -4.01 -13.94 14.01
CA PRO A 82 -4.65 -12.76 14.57
C PRO A 82 -4.56 -11.57 13.61
N GLY A 83 -5.71 -11.00 13.25
CA GLY A 83 -5.78 -9.68 12.64
C GLY A 83 -5.34 -9.59 11.18
N GLU A 84 -5.50 -10.64 10.38
CA GLU A 84 -5.23 -10.61 8.96
C GLU A 84 -6.51 -10.84 8.15
N PHE A 85 -6.92 -9.83 7.40
CA PHE A 85 -7.99 -9.91 6.42
C PHE A 85 -7.38 -10.03 5.03
N THR A 86 -7.90 -10.93 4.19
CA THR A 86 -7.33 -11.19 2.87
C THR A 86 -8.39 -11.28 1.79
N HIS A 87 -8.11 -10.66 0.64
CA HIS A 87 -8.76 -10.98 -0.62
C HIS A 87 -7.85 -11.86 -1.44
N ARG A 88 -8.39 -12.94 -1.99
CA ARG A 88 -7.63 -13.88 -2.79
C ARG A 88 -8.14 -13.92 -4.22
N LEU A 89 -7.20 -13.90 -5.16
CA LEU A 89 -7.43 -14.02 -6.59
C LEU A 89 -6.52 -15.13 -7.11
N THR A 90 -7.11 -16.31 -7.36
CA THR A 90 -6.38 -17.44 -7.95
C THR A 90 -6.39 -17.34 -9.46
N GLY A 91 -5.29 -17.69 -10.12
CA GLY A 91 -5.22 -17.64 -11.58
C GLY A 91 -6.21 -18.56 -12.25
N ASP A 92 -6.47 -19.73 -11.65
CA ASP A 92 -7.43 -20.70 -12.19
C ASP A 92 -8.86 -20.15 -12.27
N GLU A 93 -9.29 -19.38 -11.28
CA GLU A 93 -10.64 -18.83 -11.20
C GLU A 93 -10.78 -17.52 -11.97
N TYR A 94 -9.70 -16.70 -11.98
CA TYR A 94 -9.73 -15.34 -12.51
C TYR A 94 -9.00 -15.17 -13.85
N GLY A 95 -8.67 -16.27 -14.53
CA GLY A 95 -8.13 -16.25 -15.89
C GLY A 95 -6.67 -15.83 -16.02
N PHE A 96 -5.88 -15.78 -14.94
CA PHE A 96 -4.44 -15.55 -15.02
C PHE A 96 -3.71 -16.83 -15.38
N GLU A 97 -2.79 -16.76 -16.32
CA GLU A 97 -2.06 -17.96 -16.79
C GLU A 97 -0.98 -18.43 -15.81
N SER A 98 -0.37 -17.53 -15.07
CA SER A 98 0.83 -17.81 -14.26
C SER A 98 0.91 -17.04 -12.93
N LEU A 99 -0.11 -16.32 -12.54
CA LEU A 99 -0.11 -15.50 -11.34
C LEU A 99 -1.28 -15.81 -10.42
N CYS A 100 -1.05 -15.63 -9.13
CA CYS A 100 -2.07 -15.56 -8.10
C CYS A 100 -1.75 -14.36 -7.20
N PHE A 101 -2.77 -13.75 -6.63
CA PHE A 101 -2.63 -12.60 -5.73
C PHE A 101 -3.34 -12.87 -4.42
N ILE A 102 -2.72 -12.40 -3.34
CA ILE A 102 -3.38 -12.21 -2.04
C ILE A 102 -3.17 -10.75 -1.66
N ILE A 103 -4.27 -10.05 -1.39
CA ILE A 103 -4.23 -8.66 -0.94
C ILE A 103 -4.72 -8.65 0.49
N THR A 104 -3.89 -8.19 1.42
CA THR A 104 -4.19 -8.24 2.85
C THR A 104 -4.43 -6.85 3.41
N GLU A 105 -5.29 -6.78 4.44
CA GLU A 105 -5.22 -5.77 5.49
C GLU A 105 -4.73 -6.46 6.76
N THR A 106 -3.56 -6.06 7.23
CA THR A 106 -2.96 -6.67 8.43
C THR A 106 -2.91 -5.65 9.56
N HIS A 107 -3.60 -5.94 10.65
CA HIS A 107 -3.66 -5.10 11.83
C HIS A 107 -2.36 -5.17 12.65
N PRO A 108 -2.05 -4.13 13.48
CA PRO A 108 -0.86 -4.10 14.32
C PRO A 108 -0.67 -5.38 15.14
N GLY A 109 0.52 -5.97 15.05
CA GLY A 109 0.85 -7.25 15.69
C GLY A 109 0.20 -8.48 15.05
N GLY A 110 -0.65 -8.32 14.03
CA GLY A 110 -1.24 -9.41 13.25
C GLY A 110 -0.33 -9.90 12.12
N GLY A 111 -0.70 -11.02 11.53
CA GLY A 111 -0.02 -11.63 10.39
C GLY A 111 -0.31 -13.12 10.28
N PRO A 112 0.07 -13.76 9.15
CA PRO A 112 -0.22 -15.17 8.91
C PRO A 112 0.52 -16.09 9.86
N GLY A 113 0.03 -17.32 10.04
CA GLY A 113 0.79 -18.39 10.67
C GLY A 113 2.06 -18.72 9.90
N LEU A 114 2.99 -19.44 10.53
CA LEU A 114 4.20 -19.92 9.86
C LEU A 114 3.80 -20.94 8.78
N HIS A 115 4.27 -20.72 7.55
CA HIS A 115 3.88 -21.52 6.39
C HIS A 115 4.98 -21.54 5.31
N VAL A 116 4.74 -22.29 4.25
CA VAL A 116 5.62 -22.44 3.09
C VAL A 116 4.79 -22.60 1.82
N HIS A 117 5.29 -22.07 0.71
CA HIS A 117 4.72 -22.26 -0.63
C HIS A 117 5.66 -23.07 -1.52
N ASP A 118 5.07 -23.78 -2.48
CA ASP A 118 5.79 -24.53 -3.54
C ASP A 118 6.32 -23.62 -4.66
N THR A 119 5.96 -22.34 -4.66
CA THR A 119 6.36 -21.33 -5.63
C THR A 119 7.00 -20.10 -4.96
N GLU A 120 7.71 -19.30 -5.75
CA GLU A 120 8.22 -18.01 -5.32
C GLU A 120 7.06 -17.04 -5.04
N GLU A 121 7.24 -16.20 -4.03
CA GLU A 121 6.30 -15.16 -3.63
C GLU A 121 7.02 -13.82 -3.51
N ALA A 122 6.38 -12.76 -3.99
CA ALA A 122 6.81 -11.39 -3.78
C ALA A 122 5.81 -10.64 -2.92
N HIS A 123 6.28 -9.92 -1.89
CA HIS A 123 5.45 -9.01 -1.09
C HIS A 123 5.72 -7.57 -1.48
N VAL A 124 4.67 -6.83 -1.82
CA VAL A 124 4.72 -5.38 -2.06
C VAL A 124 4.05 -4.67 -0.90
N LEU A 125 4.79 -3.81 -0.19
CA LEU A 125 4.27 -2.94 0.85
C LEU A 125 4.60 -1.49 0.50
N LEU A 126 3.56 -0.64 0.39
CA LEU A 126 3.72 0.76 -0.01
C LEU A 126 3.74 1.73 1.18
N ALA A 127 3.17 1.32 2.33
CA ALA A 127 3.17 2.11 3.56
C ALA A 127 3.15 1.19 4.78
N GLY A 128 3.77 1.61 5.88
CA GLY A 128 3.84 0.87 7.13
C GLY A 128 5.14 0.11 7.34
N SER A 129 5.18 -0.76 8.35
CA SER A 129 6.35 -1.51 8.78
C SER A 129 5.99 -2.97 9.00
N ALA A 130 6.81 -3.88 8.47
CA ALA A 130 6.64 -5.31 8.69
C ALA A 130 7.89 -5.93 9.31
N ARG A 131 7.67 -6.84 10.26
CA ARG A 131 8.70 -7.73 10.77
C ARG A 131 8.52 -9.11 10.16
N TYR A 132 9.55 -9.59 9.49
CA TYR A 132 9.59 -10.88 8.82
C TYR A 132 10.37 -11.92 9.59
N ARG A 133 9.99 -13.18 9.37
CA ARG A 133 10.84 -14.34 9.45
C ARG A 133 10.80 -15.05 8.10
N ILE A 134 11.96 -15.17 7.44
CA ILE A 134 12.15 -15.90 6.18
C ILE A 134 13.31 -16.87 6.38
N GLY A 135 12.99 -18.16 6.41
CA GLY A 135 13.93 -19.20 6.85
C GLY A 135 14.44 -18.91 8.27
N ASP A 136 15.76 -18.80 8.42
CA ASP A 136 16.41 -18.51 9.72
C ASP A 136 16.59 -17.01 9.98
N LYS A 137 16.26 -16.15 9.02
CA LYS A 137 16.44 -14.70 9.13
C LYS A 137 15.19 -14.04 9.70
N THR A 138 15.42 -13.15 10.66
CA THR A 138 14.38 -12.25 11.19
C THR A 138 14.84 -10.82 11.04
N PHE A 139 14.01 -9.96 10.47
CA PHE A 139 14.32 -8.55 10.22
C PHE A 139 13.06 -7.71 10.17
N THR A 140 13.21 -6.40 10.38
CA THR A 140 12.12 -5.43 10.23
C THR A 140 12.46 -4.51 9.07
N VAL A 141 11.47 -4.14 8.28
CA VAL A 141 11.62 -3.27 7.12
C VAL A 141 10.48 -2.27 7.05
N GLU A 142 10.84 -1.03 6.73
CA GLU A 142 9.89 0.07 6.51
C GLU A 142 9.55 0.20 5.03
N ALA A 143 8.28 0.43 4.72
CA ALA A 143 7.82 0.68 3.35
C ALA A 143 8.35 2.02 2.80
N PRO A 144 8.43 2.20 1.43
CA PRO A 144 8.02 1.22 0.43
C PRO A 144 9.11 0.18 0.11
N TYR A 145 8.72 -1.06 -0.13
CA TYR A 145 9.66 -2.11 -0.53
C TYR A 145 8.98 -3.25 -1.30
N VAL A 146 9.81 -4.09 -1.92
CA VAL A 146 9.44 -5.43 -2.38
C VAL A 146 10.31 -6.44 -1.64
N ALA A 147 9.66 -7.38 -0.92
CA ALA A 147 10.34 -8.52 -0.33
C ALA A 147 10.18 -9.76 -1.24
N LYS A 148 11.17 -10.64 -1.21
CA LYS A 148 11.16 -11.90 -1.95
C LYS A 148 11.18 -13.07 -0.98
N VAL A 149 10.26 -14.02 -1.17
CA VAL A 149 10.23 -15.30 -0.49
C VAL A 149 10.48 -16.39 -1.53
N PRO A 150 11.64 -17.09 -1.49
CA PRO A 150 11.89 -18.19 -2.42
C PRO A 150 10.96 -19.37 -2.18
N ALA A 151 10.67 -20.14 -3.25
CA ALA A 151 9.92 -21.38 -3.15
C ALA A 151 10.52 -22.33 -2.11
N GLY A 152 9.69 -23.00 -1.32
CA GLY A 152 10.10 -23.97 -0.30
C GLY A 152 10.70 -23.35 0.98
N VAL A 153 10.76 -22.03 1.10
CA VAL A 153 11.27 -21.36 2.29
C VAL A 153 10.16 -21.06 3.28
N VAL A 154 10.26 -21.61 4.48
CA VAL A 154 9.33 -21.35 5.58
C VAL A 154 9.38 -19.89 5.99
N HIS A 155 8.24 -19.23 6.07
CA HIS A 155 8.16 -17.80 6.35
C HIS A 155 6.89 -17.37 7.05
N THR A 156 6.91 -16.15 7.53
CA THR A 156 5.78 -15.40 8.08
C THR A 156 6.18 -13.94 8.26
N PHE A 157 5.21 -13.08 8.56
CA PHE A 157 5.45 -11.70 8.95
C PHE A 157 4.42 -11.25 10.02
N ILE A 158 4.68 -10.10 10.60
CA ILE A 158 3.69 -9.35 11.38
C ILE A 158 3.71 -7.88 10.96
N ASN A 159 2.59 -7.21 11.13
CA ASN A 159 2.56 -5.75 11.12
C ASN A 159 3.29 -5.24 12.37
N ALA A 160 4.45 -4.61 12.16
CA ALA A 160 5.28 -4.04 13.22
C ALA A 160 4.96 -2.57 13.53
N GLY A 161 4.03 -1.97 12.78
CA GLY A 161 3.55 -0.60 12.97
C GLY A 161 2.39 -0.52 13.97
N ASN A 162 1.79 0.67 14.06
CA ASN A 162 0.68 0.98 14.96
C ASN A 162 -0.66 1.23 14.24
N THR A 163 -0.66 1.14 12.91
CA THR A 163 -1.86 1.23 12.06
C THR A 163 -1.95 0.01 11.16
N PRO A 164 -3.14 -0.39 10.70
CA PRO A 164 -3.26 -1.42 9.68
C PRO A 164 -2.47 -1.04 8.42
N PHE A 165 -1.91 -2.03 7.72
CA PHE A 165 -1.32 -1.87 6.40
C PHE A 165 -1.94 -2.82 5.38
N ASN A 166 -1.83 -2.47 4.10
CA ASN A 166 -2.19 -3.34 3.00
C ASN A 166 -0.93 -3.89 2.35
N LEU A 167 -0.80 -5.21 2.31
CA LEU A 167 0.28 -5.92 1.65
C LEU A 167 -0.27 -6.69 0.47
N ILE A 168 0.42 -6.64 -0.66
CA ILE A 168 0.10 -7.42 -1.86
C ILE A 168 1.12 -8.53 -1.97
N ALA A 169 0.66 -9.78 -1.87
CA ALA A 169 1.44 -10.96 -2.16
C ALA A 169 1.16 -11.41 -3.59
N VAL A 170 2.20 -11.63 -4.37
CA VAL A 170 2.16 -12.09 -5.75
C VAL A 170 2.91 -13.40 -5.87
N PHE A 171 2.26 -14.42 -6.39
CA PHE A 171 2.82 -15.76 -6.57
C PHE A 171 3.08 -16.04 -8.05
N ALA A 172 4.22 -16.66 -8.34
CA ALA A 172 4.61 -17.12 -9.68
C ALA A 172 3.93 -18.45 -10.03
N SER A 173 2.66 -18.59 -9.73
CA SER A 173 1.80 -19.74 -10.00
C SER A 173 0.35 -19.29 -10.02
N LYS A 174 -0.46 -19.83 -10.88
CA LYS A 174 -1.90 -19.57 -10.89
C LYS A 174 -2.63 -20.26 -9.73
N HIS A 175 -2.03 -21.30 -9.14
CA HIS A 175 -2.57 -22.05 -8.00
C HIS A 175 -1.44 -22.47 -7.05
N PRO A 176 -0.91 -21.54 -6.24
CA PRO A 176 0.17 -21.83 -5.30
C PRO A 176 -0.32 -22.78 -4.20
N HIS A 177 0.44 -23.83 -3.93
CA HIS A 177 0.16 -24.71 -2.79
C HIS A 177 0.78 -24.13 -1.52
N THR A 178 -0.04 -24.06 -0.45
CA THR A 178 0.38 -23.57 0.87
C THR A 178 0.36 -24.70 1.88
N THR A 179 1.49 -24.96 2.52
CA THR A 179 1.57 -25.88 3.66
C THR A 179 1.74 -25.07 4.95
N ARG A 180 0.78 -25.20 5.86
CA ARG A 180 0.85 -24.60 7.20
C ARG A 180 1.84 -25.39 8.08
N ILE A 181 2.76 -24.68 8.72
CA ILE A 181 3.78 -25.26 9.62
C ILE A 181 3.37 -25.11 11.08
N GLY A 182 2.80 -23.95 11.45
CA GLY A 182 2.40 -23.70 12.83
C GLY A 182 1.99 -22.26 13.11
N PRO A 183 1.88 -21.88 14.39
CA PRO A 183 1.56 -20.52 14.78
C PRO A 183 2.69 -19.56 14.36
N ASN A 184 2.37 -18.28 14.25
CA ASN A 184 3.35 -17.25 13.95
C ASN A 184 4.28 -17.02 15.15
N PRO A 185 5.59 -17.35 15.04
CA PRO A 185 6.52 -17.22 16.16
C PRO A 185 6.90 -15.77 16.50
N LEU A 186 6.52 -14.82 15.64
CA LEU A 186 6.75 -13.39 15.87
C LEU A 186 5.67 -12.77 16.76
N ILE A 187 4.56 -13.47 16.97
CA ILE A 187 3.46 -13.04 17.83
C ILE A 187 3.69 -13.61 19.22
N PRO A 188 3.80 -12.77 20.26
CA PRO A 188 3.95 -13.24 21.63
C PRO A 188 2.81 -14.20 21.99
N ALA A 189 3.14 -15.33 22.65
CA ALA A 189 2.13 -16.20 23.22
C ALA A 189 1.25 -15.37 24.17
N ARG A 190 -0.06 -15.34 23.92
CA ARG A 190 -1.00 -14.77 24.91
C ARG A 190 -0.88 -15.62 26.18
N ASN A 191 -0.48 -14.99 27.28
CA ASN A 191 -0.62 -15.63 28.58
C ASN A 191 -2.12 -15.95 28.76
N ARG A 192 -2.45 -17.22 28.77
CA ARG A 192 -3.79 -17.72 29.01
C ARG A 192 -4.15 -17.59 30.48
#